data_409d9d58650ea3057a5f9dab91851699
#
_entry.id   409d9d58650ea3057a5f9dab91851699
#
_cell.length_a   1.000
_cell.length_b   1.000
_cell.length_c   1.000
_cell.angle_alpha   90.00
_cell.angle_beta   90.00
_cell.angle_gamma   90.00
#
_symmetry.space_group_name_H-M   'P 1'
#
loop_
_entity.id
_entity.type
_entity.pdbx_description
1 polymer ?
#
loop_
_entity_poly.entity_id
_entity_poly.type
_entity_poly.pdbx_seq_one_letter_code
_entity_poly.pdbx_strand_id
1 'polypeptide(L)'
;MPFTYNYKQPDEYHFSLDSIRLAQFVATELQSRPDLGSLRILDLCAGCGVIGMELSWHLQAIRQIDFIEVQAIYTDYFHQNLAHINRPELRCQWHLLNYDELHEKQWEGKYDLIISNPPYFQLGHGVLSPSEFKNRCRFYLDSSFQNYIRALENALAHQGKAYFLLRPLTHHGFDLFSDIQTQLQETTTTVKKISHIRGTDIILLEKTRSAMIV
;
A
#
# COMPACT_ATOMS: atom_id res chain seq x y z
N MET A 1 -23.66 8.35 -7.43
CA MET A 1 -23.07 8.37 -6.10
C MET A 1 -21.65 7.88 -6.20
N PRO A 2 -20.71 8.45 -5.54
CA PRO A 2 -19.36 7.89 -5.51
C PRO A 2 -19.41 6.45 -5.01
N PHE A 3 -18.58 5.62 -5.57
CA PHE A 3 -18.42 4.22 -5.20
C PHE A 3 -17.87 4.08 -3.75
N THR A 4 -17.28 5.14 -3.23
CA THR A 4 -16.73 5.30 -1.89
C THR A 4 -17.65 4.72 -0.82
N TYR A 5 -17.10 3.87 0.05
CA TYR A 5 -17.76 3.13 1.13
C TYR A 5 -18.63 1.94 0.72
N ASN A 6 -18.80 1.66 -0.57
CA ASN A 6 -19.73 0.64 -1.06
C ASN A 6 -19.05 -0.61 -1.60
N TYR A 7 -17.85 -0.91 -1.05
CA TYR A 7 -17.05 -2.06 -1.45
C TYR A 7 -17.59 -3.36 -0.86
N LYS A 8 -17.63 -4.40 -1.69
CA LYS A 8 -17.80 -5.78 -1.22
C LYS A 8 -16.54 -6.22 -0.49
N GLN A 9 -16.72 -6.90 0.65
CA GLN A 9 -15.64 -7.30 1.54
C GLN A 9 -16.09 -8.47 2.41
N PRO A 10 -15.16 -9.24 3.01
CA PRO A 10 -15.53 -10.31 3.94
C PRO A 10 -16.27 -9.77 5.17
N ASP A 11 -17.29 -10.48 5.63
CA ASP A 11 -18.07 -10.09 6.83
C ASP A 11 -17.22 -10.10 8.11
N GLU A 12 -16.20 -10.94 8.18
CA GLU A 12 -15.36 -11.10 9.35
C GLU A 12 -14.41 -9.91 9.60
N TYR A 13 -13.93 -9.25 8.54
CA TYR A 13 -12.98 -8.16 8.66
C TYR A 13 -13.22 -7.11 7.58
N HIS A 14 -13.58 -5.92 8.02
CA HIS A 14 -13.87 -4.80 7.15
C HIS A 14 -12.66 -3.87 7.03
N PHE A 15 -12.46 -3.31 5.83
CA PHE A 15 -11.48 -2.25 5.63
C PHE A 15 -11.78 -1.06 6.55
N SER A 16 -10.74 -0.36 6.96
CA SER A 16 -10.90 0.84 7.77
C SER A 16 -11.13 2.08 6.91
N LEU A 17 -11.77 3.08 7.49
CA LEU A 17 -11.90 4.41 6.88
C LEU A 17 -10.53 5.02 6.53
N ASP A 18 -9.47 4.56 7.18
CA ASP A 18 -8.12 5.05 6.95
C ASP A 18 -7.63 4.74 5.53
N SER A 19 -8.06 3.59 4.95
CA SER A 19 -7.81 3.23 3.54
C SER A 19 -8.38 4.27 2.58
N ILE A 20 -9.65 4.67 2.78
CA ILE A 20 -10.31 5.72 1.98
C ILE A 20 -9.57 7.06 2.14
N ARG A 21 -9.21 7.41 3.38
CA ARG A 21 -8.51 8.66 3.69
C ARG A 21 -7.10 8.72 3.09
N LEU A 22 -6.40 7.59 3.06
CA LEU A 22 -5.11 7.50 2.38
C LEU A 22 -5.26 7.77 0.89
N ALA A 23 -6.23 7.12 0.23
CA ALA A 23 -6.48 7.35 -1.19
C ALA A 23 -6.83 8.81 -1.50
N GLN A 24 -7.69 9.44 -0.68
CA GLN A 24 -8.05 10.86 -0.82
C GLN A 24 -6.85 11.79 -0.63
N PHE A 25 -6.01 11.50 0.37
CA PHE A 25 -4.79 12.26 0.63
C PHE A 25 -3.84 12.18 -0.57
N VAL A 26 -3.54 10.97 -1.05
CA VAL A 26 -2.65 10.76 -2.20
C VAL A 26 -3.23 11.39 -3.47
N ALA A 27 -4.55 11.32 -3.66
CA ALA A 27 -5.20 12.00 -4.78
C ALA A 27 -4.98 13.51 -4.75
N THR A 28 -5.07 14.13 -3.58
CA THR A 28 -4.80 15.58 -3.41
C THR A 28 -3.35 15.92 -3.74
N GLU A 29 -2.39 15.11 -3.29
CA GLU A 29 -0.97 15.29 -3.58
C GLU A 29 -0.64 15.20 -5.08
N LEU A 30 -1.39 14.37 -5.81
CA LEU A 30 -1.10 14.06 -7.20
C LEU A 30 -1.99 14.79 -8.22
N GLN A 31 -3.03 15.50 -7.81
CA GLN A 31 -4.05 16.08 -8.71
C GLN A 31 -3.50 17.02 -9.77
N SER A 32 -2.37 17.67 -9.52
CA SER A 32 -1.71 18.60 -10.45
C SER A 32 -0.65 17.93 -11.34
N ARG A 33 -0.41 16.63 -11.19
CA ARG A 33 0.58 15.92 -12.01
C ARG A 33 0.08 15.75 -13.46
N PRO A 34 0.87 16.14 -14.47
CA PRO A 34 0.45 16.00 -15.87
C PRO A 34 0.57 14.57 -16.41
N ASP A 35 1.33 13.71 -15.74
CA ASP A 35 1.73 12.36 -16.19
C ASP A 35 0.94 11.22 -15.54
N LEU A 36 -0.20 11.50 -14.89
CA LEU A 36 -1.03 10.51 -14.18
C LEU A 36 -1.37 9.28 -15.03
N GLY A 37 -1.62 9.48 -16.32
CA GLY A 37 -2.01 8.39 -17.24
C GLY A 37 -0.88 7.41 -17.56
N SER A 38 0.37 7.77 -17.32
CA SER A 38 1.54 6.93 -17.57
C SER A 38 2.11 6.28 -16.30
N LEU A 39 1.62 6.67 -15.12
CA LEU A 39 2.11 6.10 -13.86
C LEU A 39 1.83 4.61 -13.76
N ARG A 40 2.85 3.86 -13.37
CA ARG A 40 2.75 2.46 -12.97
C ARG A 40 2.48 2.44 -11.48
N ILE A 41 1.27 2.05 -11.11
CA ILE A 41 0.78 2.15 -9.73
C ILE A 41 0.63 0.74 -9.15
N LEU A 42 1.02 0.58 -7.89
CA LEU A 42 0.79 -0.62 -7.10
C LEU A 42 -0.04 -0.29 -5.85
N ASP A 43 -1.14 -1.03 -5.64
CA ASP A 43 -1.83 -1.16 -4.36
C ASP A 43 -1.30 -2.43 -3.68
N LEU A 44 -0.48 -2.27 -2.64
CA LEU A 44 0.18 -3.36 -1.93
C LEU A 44 -0.55 -3.68 -0.62
N CYS A 45 -0.73 -4.95 -0.29
CA CYS A 45 -1.64 -5.43 0.74
C CYS A 45 -3.08 -4.97 0.46
N ALA A 46 -3.50 -5.19 -0.79
CA ALA A 46 -4.66 -4.53 -1.40
C ALA A 46 -6.00 -4.93 -0.77
N GLY A 47 -6.07 -6.07 -0.07
CA GLY A 47 -7.35 -6.60 0.43
C GLY A 47 -8.35 -6.72 -0.72
N CYS A 48 -9.52 -6.12 -0.59
CA CYS A 48 -10.52 -6.09 -1.68
C CYS A 48 -10.32 -4.93 -2.69
N GLY A 49 -9.13 -4.29 -2.73
CA GLY A 49 -8.73 -3.29 -3.72
C GLY A 49 -9.16 -1.85 -3.41
N VAL A 50 -9.53 -1.55 -2.18
CA VAL A 50 -10.15 -0.27 -1.80
C VAL A 50 -9.29 0.93 -2.15
N ILE A 51 -7.99 0.92 -1.80
CA ILE A 51 -7.16 2.12 -1.91
C ILE A 51 -6.92 2.47 -3.38
N GLY A 52 -6.51 1.49 -4.19
CA GLY A 52 -6.28 1.69 -5.61
C GLY A 52 -7.54 2.10 -6.37
N MET A 53 -8.69 1.50 -6.03
CA MET A 53 -9.96 1.83 -6.64
C MET A 53 -10.42 3.25 -6.28
N GLU A 54 -10.36 3.65 -5.00
CA GLU A 54 -10.64 5.02 -4.55
C GLU A 54 -9.70 6.03 -5.21
N LEU A 55 -8.41 5.73 -5.26
CA LEU A 55 -7.44 6.60 -5.93
C LEU A 55 -7.83 6.82 -7.40
N SER A 56 -8.18 5.74 -8.11
CA SER A 56 -8.61 5.82 -9.51
C SER A 56 -9.91 6.60 -9.70
N TRP A 57 -10.79 6.57 -8.69
CA TRP A 57 -12.02 7.37 -8.70
C TRP A 57 -11.73 8.87 -8.60
N HIS A 58 -10.82 9.26 -7.72
CA HIS A 58 -10.45 10.66 -7.54
C HIS A 58 -9.56 11.19 -8.67
N LEU A 59 -8.75 10.33 -9.29
CA LEU A 59 -7.81 10.68 -10.36
C LEU A 59 -8.17 9.94 -11.65
N GLN A 60 -9.16 10.45 -12.38
CA GLN A 60 -9.72 9.83 -13.58
C GLN A 60 -8.70 9.64 -14.73
N ALA A 61 -7.56 10.33 -14.68
CA ALA A 61 -6.49 10.19 -15.66
C ALA A 61 -5.66 8.91 -15.48
N ILE A 62 -5.73 8.23 -14.32
CA ILE A 62 -5.02 6.95 -14.08
C ILE A 62 -5.52 5.89 -15.08
N ARG A 63 -4.59 5.11 -15.64
CA ARG A 63 -4.85 4.09 -16.67
C ARG A 63 -4.46 2.67 -16.26
N GLN A 64 -3.61 2.50 -15.23
CA GLN A 64 -3.18 1.18 -14.81
C GLN A 64 -2.88 1.13 -13.32
N ILE A 65 -3.30 0.05 -12.66
CA ILE A 65 -2.99 -0.27 -11.26
C ILE A 65 -2.81 -1.79 -11.15
N ASP A 66 -1.69 -2.19 -10.57
CA ASP A 66 -1.47 -3.57 -10.12
C ASP A 66 -1.89 -3.66 -8.64
N PHE A 67 -2.48 -4.79 -8.26
CA PHE A 67 -2.93 -5.08 -6.89
C PHE A 67 -2.26 -6.36 -6.41
N ILE A 68 -1.60 -6.31 -5.26
CA ILE A 68 -0.94 -7.46 -4.65
C ILE A 68 -1.57 -7.75 -3.29
N GLU A 69 -2.01 -9.00 -3.12
CA GLU A 69 -2.60 -9.50 -1.89
C GLU A 69 -2.20 -10.96 -1.67
N VAL A 70 -1.91 -11.33 -0.42
CA VAL A 70 -1.48 -12.70 -0.07
C VAL A 70 -2.65 -13.62 0.28
N GLN A 71 -3.81 -13.06 0.67
CA GLN A 71 -4.95 -13.83 1.11
C GLN A 71 -5.96 -14.06 -0.02
N ALA A 72 -6.07 -15.30 -0.48
CA ALA A 72 -6.95 -15.69 -1.60
C ALA A 72 -8.44 -15.34 -1.38
N ILE A 73 -8.89 -15.24 -0.12
CA ILE A 73 -10.27 -14.87 0.21
C ILE A 73 -10.70 -13.53 -0.39
N TYR A 74 -9.75 -12.61 -0.65
CA TYR A 74 -10.05 -11.31 -1.23
C TYR A 74 -10.28 -11.32 -2.73
N THR A 75 -9.89 -12.39 -3.45
CA THR A 75 -9.92 -12.44 -4.92
C THR A 75 -11.32 -12.18 -5.49
N ASP A 76 -12.33 -12.86 -4.97
CA ASP A 76 -13.71 -12.70 -5.47
C ASP A 76 -14.28 -11.31 -5.14
N TYR A 77 -13.99 -10.79 -3.94
CA TYR A 77 -14.40 -9.44 -3.54
C TYR A 77 -13.74 -8.38 -4.42
N PHE A 78 -12.44 -8.53 -4.71
CA PHE A 78 -11.73 -7.64 -5.63
C PHE A 78 -12.39 -7.61 -7.01
N HIS A 79 -12.67 -8.75 -7.62
CA HIS A 79 -13.30 -8.82 -8.94
C HIS A 79 -14.72 -8.24 -8.95
N GLN A 80 -15.51 -8.47 -7.89
CA GLN A 80 -16.83 -7.85 -7.74
C GLN A 80 -16.72 -6.33 -7.66
N ASN A 81 -15.78 -5.81 -6.88
CA ASN A 81 -15.55 -4.37 -6.75
C ASN A 81 -15.07 -3.77 -8.06
N LEU A 82 -14.15 -4.42 -8.75
CA LEU A 82 -13.64 -3.98 -10.05
C LEU A 82 -14.77 -3.86 -11.09
N ALA A 83 -15.66 -4.85 -11.12
CA ALA A 83 -16.83 -4.82 -12.01
C ALA A 83 -17.77 -3.64 -11.73
N HIS A 84 -17.89 -3.22 -10.48
CA HIS A 84 -18.71 -2.06 -10.09
C HIS A 84 -18.13 -0.71 -10.50
N ILE A 85 -16.80 -0.57 -10.62
CA ILE A 85 -16.18 0.69 -11.01
C ILE A 85 -16.56 1.08 -12.44
N ASN A 86 -16.81 0.10 -13.31
CA ASN A 86 -17.21 0.28 -14.71
C ASN A 86 -16.32 1.29 -15.47
N ARG A 87 -15.01 1.13 -15.38
CA ARG A 87 -14.00 1.94 -16.07
C ARG A 87 -13.18 1.09 -17.04
N PRO A 88 -13.68 0.87 -18.27
CA PRO A 88 -13.01 -0.01 -19.24
C PRO A 88 -11.62 0.49 -19.66
N GLU A 89 -11.33 1.77 -19.49
CA GLU A 89 -10.02 2.37 -19.79
C GLU A 89 -8.98 2.14 -18.66
N LEU A 90 -9.42 1.69 -17.48
CA LEU A 90 -8.54 1.39 -16.34
C LEU A 90 -8.11 -0.07 -16.38
N ARG A 91 -6.84 -0.32 -16.64
CA ARG A 91 -6.24 -1.65 -16.60
C ARG A 91 -5.88 -2.00 -15.17
N CYS A 92 -6.57 -2.98 -14.58
CA CYS A 92 -6.29 -3.53 -13.27
C CYS A 92 -5.74 -4.94 -13.39
N GLN A 93 -4.62 -5.22 -12.71
CA GLN A 93 -4.03 -6.55 -12.66
C GLN A 93 -3.94 -7.04 -11.21
N TRP A 94 -4.54 -8.19 -10.94
CA TRP A 94 -4.52 -8.85 -9.64
C TRP A 94 -3.39 -9.86 -9.56
N HIS A 95 -2.62 -9.80 -8.47
CA HIS A 95 -1.55 -10.74 -8.16
C HIS A 95 -1.79 -11.34 -6.78
N LEU A 96 -2.09 -12.63 -6.72
CA LEU A 96 -2.18 -13.36 -5.48
C LEU A 96 -0.78 -13.88 -5.12
N LEU A 97 -0.02 -13.07 -4.39
CA LEU A 97 1.35 -13.40 -3.97
C LEU A 97 1.75 -12.65 -2.70
N ASN A 98 2.80 -13.13 -2.04
CA ASN A 98 3.38 -12.45 -0.89
C ASN A 98 4.29 -11.31 -1.37
N TYR A 99 4.30 -10.18 -0.65
CA TYR A 99 5.21 -9.07 -0.95
C TYR A 99 6.71 -9.45 -0.83
N ASP A 100 7.05 -10.56 -0.20
CA ASP A 100 8.42 -11.08 -0.21
C ASP A 100 8.88 -11.42 -1.64
N GLU A 101 7.97 -11.75 -2.55
CA GLU A 101 8.30 -11.99 -3.96
C GLU A 101 8.71 -10.70 -4.69
N LEU A 102 8.37 -9.51 -4.14
CA LEU A 102 8.80 -8.23 -4.69
C LEU A 102 10.32 -7.98 -4.58
N HIS A 103 11.06 -8.84 -3.87
CA HIS A 103 12.52 -8.80 -3.87
C HIS A 103 13.15 -9.36 -5.15
N GLU A 104 12.37 -10.05 -5.97
CA GLU A 104 12.85 -10.60 -7.23
C GLU A 104 13.09 -9.50 -8.27
N LYS A 105 14.09 -9.73 -9.14
CA LYS A 105 14.55 -8.77 -10.14
C LYS A 105 13.44 -8.26 -11.08
N GLN A 106 12.43 -9.08 -11.37
CA GLN A 106 11.30 -8.68 -12.23
C GLN A 106 10.45 -7.53 -11.67
N TRP A 107 10.55 -7.28 -10.37
CA TRP A 107 9.83 -6.22 -9.68
C TRP A 107 10.66 -4.97 -9.42
N GLU A 108 11.99 -5.04 -9.62
CA GLU A 108 12.91 -3.94 -9.34
C GLU A 108 12.55 -2.69 -10.15
N GLY A 109 12.31 -1.59 -9.45
CA GLY A 109 12.00 -0.29 -10.06
C GLY A 109 10.74 -0.28 -10.93
N LYS A 110 9.80 -1.20 -10.68
CA LYS A 110 8.63 -1.39 -11.53
C LYS A 110 7.58 -0.30 -11.36
N TYR A 111 7.45 0.31 -10.17
CA TYR A 111 6.33 1.19 -9.86
C TYR A 111 6.75 2.63 -9.56
N ASP A 112 6.06 3.57 -10.17
CA ASP A 112 6.25 5.01 -9.96
C ASP A 112 5.51 5.50 -8.72
N LEU A 113 4.42 4.80 -8.36
CA LEU A 113 3.62 5.04 -7.17
C LEU A 113 3.25 3.72 -6.51
N ILE A 114 3.51 3.61 -5.21
CA ILE A 114 3.01 2.51 -4.38
C ILE A 114 2.12 3.10 -3.30
N ILE A 115 0.95 2.50 -3.07
CA ILE A 115 0.04 2.83 -1.98
C ILE A 115 -0.22 1.57 -1.17
N SER A 116 -0.34 1.70 0.18
CA SER A 116 -0.52 0.51 1.01
C SER A 116 -1.14 0.82 2.37
N ASN A 117 -1.98 -0.10 2.84
CA ASN A 117 -2.40 -0.17 4.22
C ASN A 117 -2.01 -1.56 4.79
N PRO A 118 -0.76 -1.75 5.19
CA PRO A 118 -0.25 -3.06 5.63
C PRO A 118 -0.80 -3.45 7.00
N PRO A 119 -0.58 -4.69 7.46
CA PRO A 119 -0.78 -5.07 8.84
C PRO A 119 -0.03 -4.12 9.79
N TYR A 120 -0.57 -3.94 11.01
CA TYR A 120 0.01 -2.96 11.95
C TYR A 120 0.84 -3.58 13.06
N PHE A 121 0.63 -4.86 13.36
CA PHE A 121 1.17 -5.47 14.56
C PHE A 121 2.17 -6.60 14.25
N GLN A 122 3.22 -6.66 15.03
CA GLN A 122 4.11 -7.83 15.08
C GLN A 122 3.55 -8.86 16.08
N LEU A 123 3.92 -10.13 15.94
CA LEU A 123 3.60 -11.16 16.91
C LEU A 123 4.12 -10.77 18.30
N GLY A 124 3.31 -11.01 19.31
CA GLY A 124 3.61 -10.60 20.70
C GLY A 124 3.14 -9.18 21.05
N HIS A 125 2.65 -8.38 20.08
CA HIS A 125 2.22 -6.99 20.29
C HIS A 125 0.74 -6.81 19.96
N GLY A 126 -0.12 -7.43 20.74
CA GLY A 126 -1.56 -7.33 20.60
C GLY A 126 -2.25 -8.66 20.95
N VAL A 127 -3.57 -8.62 21.04
CA VAL A 127 -4.39 -9.80 21.30
C VAL A 127 -4.81 -10.43 19.99
N LEU A 128 -4.45 -11.70 19.79
CA LEU A 128 -4.91 -12.48 18.66
C LEU A 128 -6.41 -12.75 18.75
N SER A 129 -7.09 -12.66 17.63
CA SER A 129 -8.48 -13.09 17.45
C SER A 129 -8.52 -14.63 17.32
N PRO A 130 -9.66 -15.28 17.64
CA PRO A 130 -9.89 -16.68 17.25
C PRO A 130 -9.88 -16.89 15.72
N SER A 131 -10.15 -15.85 14.93
CA SER A 131 -10.12 -15.92 13.48
C SER A 131 -8.69 -15.74 12.95
N GLU A 132 -8.16 -16.76 12.28
CA GLU A 132 -6.86 -16.71 11.61
C GLU A 132 -6.86 -15.63 10.51
N PHE A 133 -7.93 -15.53 9.74
CA PHE A 133 -8.11 -14.52 8.72
C PHE A 133 -7.94 -13.09 9.28
N LYS A 134 -8.63 -12.76 10.39
CA LYS A 134 -8.46 -11.45 11.06
C LYS A 134 -7.04 -11.21 11.53
N ASN A 135 -6.39 -12.23 12.03
CA ASN A 135 -5.01 -12.10 12.50
C ASN A 135 -4.07 -11.76 11.34
N ARG A 136 -4.21 -12.42 10.20
CA ARG A 136 -3.42 -12.13 9.00
C ARG A 136 -3.66 -10.71 8.45
N CYS A 137 -4.86 -10.16 8.62
CA CYS A 137 -5.14 -8.77 8.26
C CYS A 137 -4.48 -7.74 9.19
N ARG A 138 -4.16 -8.13 10.43
CA ARG A 138 -3.72 -7.20 11.49
C ARG A 138 -2.27 -7.35 11.87
N PHE A 139 -1.72 -8.54 11.73
CA PHE A 139 -0.37 -8.90 12.16
C PHE A 139 0.47 -9.33 10.96
N TYR A 140 1.76 -9.04 11.02
CA TYR A 140 2.75 -9.53 10.07
C TYR A 140 2.98 -11.04 10.28
N LEU A 141 2.01 -11.87 9.86
CA LEU A 141 2.06 -13.35 9.99
C LEU A 141 2.61 -14.02 8.73
N ASP A 142 2.34 -13.43 7.57
CA ASP A 142 2.77 -13.98 6.28
C ASP A 142 4.21 -13.58 5.92
N SER A 143 4.74 -12.57 6.60
CA SER A 143 6.11 -12.08 6.45
C SER A 143 6.46 -11.13 7.61
N SER A 144 7.47 -10.26 7.43
CA SER A 144 7.92 -9.30 8.45
C SER A 144 7.76 -7.84 7.98
N PHE A 145 7.75 -6.92 8.96
CA PHE A 145 7.78 -5.49 8.67
C PHE A 145 9.05 -5.09 7.91
N GLN A 146 10.19 -5.68 8.24
CA GLN A 146 11.46 -5.42 7.57
C GLN A 146 11.41 -5.84 6.09
N ASN A 147 10.83 -7.00 5.80
CA ASN A 147 10.64 -7.47 4.43
C ASN A 147 9.65 -6.57 3.67
N TYR A 148 8.59 -6.08 4.34
CA TYR A 148 7.67 -5.13 3.75
C TYR A 148 8.38 -3.85 3.28
N ILE A 149 9.26 -3.25 4.12
CA ILE A 149 10.01 -2.05 3.75
C ILE A 149 11.00 -2.32 2.60
N ARG A 150 11.67 -3.50 2.61
CA ARG A 150 12.52 -3.92 1.48
C ARG A 150 11.73 -4.08 0.19
N ALA A 151 10.54 -4.67 0.26
CA ALA A 151 9.66 -4.86 -0.89
C ALA A 151 9.27 -3.51 -1.52
N LEU A 152 8.90 -2.52 -0.69
CA LEU A 152 8.64 -1.16 -1.14
C LEU A 152 9.86 -0.55 -1.82
N GLU A 153 11.03 -0.62 -1.16
CA GLU A 153 12.28 -0.05 -1.66
C GLU A 153 12.69 -0.66 -3.01
N ASN A 154 12.64 -2.00 -3.14
CA ASN A 154 13.00 -2.69 -4.37
C ASN A 154 12.04 -2.38 -5.51
N ALA A 155 10.73 -2.43 -5.26
CA ALA A 155 9.71 -2.25 -6.28
C ALA A 155 9.55 -0.79 -6.74
N LEU A 156 10.02 0.18 -5.95
CA LEU A 156 9.90 1.60 -6.23
C LEU A 156 10.88 2.04 -7.31
N ALA A 157 10.37 2.65 -8.36
CA ALA A 157 11.16 3.23 -9.43
C ALA A 157 12.00 4.43 -8.95
N HIS A 158 13.03 4.79 -9.70
CA HIS A 158 13.73 6.06 -9.49
C HIS A 158 12.75 7.24 -9.61
N GLN A 159 12.79 8.16 -8.66
CA GLN A 159 11.84 9.26 -8.48
C GLN A 159 10.41 8.81 -8.14
N GLY A 160 10.23 7.52 -7.85
CA GLY A 160 8.98 6.97 -7.38
C GLY A 160 8.68 7.33 -5.93
N LYS A 161 7.40 7.22 -5.57
CA LYS A 161 6.87 7.52 -4.24
C LYS A 161 6.05 6.36 -3.71
N ALA A 162 6.24 6.02 -2.43
CA ALA A 162 5.36 5.08 -1.74
C ALA A 162 4.68 5.78 -0.57
N TYR A 163 3.35 5.67 -0.51
CA TYR A 163 2.52 6.17 0.59
C TYR A 163 1.91 4.99 1.33
N PHE A 164 2.14 4.90 2.62
CA PHE A 164 1.54 3.83 3.40
C PHE A 164 1.16 4.29 4.81
N LEU A 165 0.27 3.53 5.42
CA LEU A 165 -0.17 3.76 6.80
C LEU A 165 0.76 3.05 7.77
N LEU A 166 1.20 3.76 8.81
CA LEU A 166 1.99 3.23 9.90
C LEU A 166 1.32 3.55 11.23
N ARG A 167 0.97 2.53 12.00
CA ARG A 167 0.45 2.75 13.33
C ARG A 167 1.59 2.93 14.33
N PRO A 168 1.69 4.08 15.03
CA PRO A 168 2.68 4.27 16.06
C PRO A 168 2.50 3.24 17.20
N LEU A 169 3.55 2.49 17.51
CA LEU A 169 3.55 1.49 18.58
C LEU A 169 4.49 1.90 19.73
N THR A 170 4.77 3.18 19.88
CA THR A 170 5.67 3.73 20.91
C THR A 170 5.24 3.39 22.34
N HIS A 171 3.93 3.28 22.59
CA HIS A 171 3.40 2.81 23.89
C HIS A 171 3.74 1.34 24.19
N HIS A 172 4.16 0.58 23.18
CA HIS A 172 4.63 -0.80 23.31
C HIS A 172 6.16 -0.91 23.24
N GLY A 173 6.87 0.22 23.26
CA GLY A 173 8.34 0.26 23.22
C GLY A 173 8.95 0.10 21.81
N PHE A 174 8.16 0.26 20.73
CA PHE A 174 8.63 0.14 19.34
C PHE A 174 8.56 1.47 18.62
N ASP A 175 9.67 1.87 18.02
CA ASP A 175 9.73 3.00 17.10
C ASP A 175 9.96 2.49 15.67
N LEU A 176 8.87 2.00 15.06
CA LEU A 176 8.91 1.50 13.69
C LEU A 176 9.39 2.56 12.68
N PHE A 177 9.22 3.85 12.99
CA PHE A 177 9.70 4.89 12.10
C PHE A 177 11.24 4.98 12.13
N SER A 178 11.86 4.90 13.31
CA SER A 178 13.32 4.81 13.43
C SER A 178 13.87 3.53 12.80
N ASP A 179 13.14 2.41 12.89
CA ASP A 179 13.52 1.16 12.21
C ASP A 179 13.56 1.34 10.69
N ILE A 180 12.57 2.03 10.09
CA ILE A 180 12.58 2.35 8.66
C ILE A 180 13.80 3.22 8.31
N GLN A 181 14.08 4.27 9.10
CA GLN A 181 15.23 5.15 8.86
C GLN A 181 16.53 4.38 8.85
N THR A 182 16.71 3.50 9.85
CA THR A 182 17.90 2.64 9.96
C THR A 182 18.02 1.69 8.76
N GLN A 183 16.92 1.07 8.34
CA GLN A 183 16.91 0.13 7.23
C GLN A 183 17.25 0.79 5.89
N LEU A 184 16.87 2.05 5.71
CA LEU A 184 17.04 2.79 4.46
C LEU A 184 18.31 3.65 4.41
N GLN A 185 19.08 3.73 5.49
CA GLN A 185 20.22 4.64 5.63
C GLN A 185 21.30 4.51 4.54
N GLU A 186 21.47 3.30 3.97
CA GLU A 186 22.45 3.01 2.91
C GLU A 186 21.82 2.98 1.51
N THR A 187 20.54 3.37 1.39
CA THR A 187 19.82 3.41 0.11
C THR A 187 19.66 4.85 -0.39
N THR A 188 19.15 4.99 -1.61
CA THR A 188 18.76 6.31 -2.16
C THR A 188 17.34 6.70 -1.78
N THR A 189 16.69 5.97 -0.88
CA THR A 189 15.30 6.18 -0.48
C THR A 189 15.22 6.93 0.83
N THR A 190 14.49 8.03 0.86
CA THR A 190 14.22 8.82 2.07
C THR A 190 12.85 8.48 2.64
N VAL A 191 12.68 8.67 3.95
CA VAL A 191 11.41 8.46 4.66
C VAL A 191 10.98 9.71 5.40
N LYS A 192 9.66 10.02 5.34
CA LYS A 192 9.05 11.16 6.05
C LYS A 192 7.69 10.77 6.60
N LYS A 193 7.35 11.27 7.78
CA LYS A 193 5.96 11.37 8.24
C LYS A 193 5.36 12.64 7.66
N ILE A 194 4.30 12.52 6.88
CA ILE A 194 3.75 13.66 6.15
C ILE A 194 2.35 14.06 6.61
N SER A 195 1.63 13.16 7.28
CA SER A 195 0.30 13.44 7.83
C SER A 195 -0.07 12.42 8.90
N HIS A 196 -1.21 12.65 9.56
CA HIS A 196 -1.76 11.75 10.58
C HIS A 196 -3.26 11.58 10.37
N ILE A 197 -3.75 10.33 10.41
CA ILE A 197 -5.15 9.99 10.23
C ILE A 197 -5.59 9.03 11.33
N ARG A 198 -6.47 9.49 12.25
CA ARG A 198 -7.15 8.65 13.24
C ARG A 198 -6.22 7.70 14.02
N GLY A 199 -5.07 8.17 14.47
CA GLY A 199 -4.11 7.36 15.23
C GLY A 199 -3.13 6.55 14.37
N THR A 200 -3.06 6.85 13.06
CA THR A 200 -2.15 6.23 12.10
C THR A 200 -1.41 7.33 11.34
N ASP A 201 -0.10 7.18 11.18
CA ASP A 201 0.71 8.12 10.41
C ASP A 201 0.67 7.75 8.92
N ILE A 202 0.65 8.76 8.04
CA ILE A 202 0.96 8.58 6.63
C ILE A 202 2.46 8.74 6.46
N ILE A 203 3.09 7.69 5.97
CA ILE A 203 4.52 7.65 5.67
C ILE A 203 4.71 7.80 4.17
N LEU A 204 5.68 8.61 3.80
CA LEU A 204 6.16 8.77 2.43
C LEU A 204 7.58 8.22 2.32
N LEU A 205 7.79 7.28 1.42
CA LEU A 205 9.12 6.94 0.90
C LEU A 205 9.28 7.63 -0.47
N GLU A 206 10.45 8.24 -0.69
CA GLU A 206 10.83 8.84 -1.97
C GLU A 206 12.18 8.28 -2.40
N LYS A 207 12.23 7.60 -3.54
CA LYS A 207 13.48 7.07 -4.09
C LYS A 207 14.12 8.11 -5.02
N THR A 208 15.28 8.60 -4.65
CA THR A 208 16.03 9.57 -5.46
C THR A 208 16.86 8.86 -6.55
N ARG A 209 17.38 9.60 -7.51
CA ARG A 209 18.35 9.05 -8.46
C ARG A 209 19.65 8.73 -7.70
N SER A 210 20.24 7.57 -7.98
CA SER A 210 21.64 7.37 -7.59
C SER A 210 22.46 8.49 -8.19
N ALA A 211 23.24 9.18 -7.37
CA ALA A 211 24.28 10.07 -7.91
C ALA A 211 25.16 9.19 -8.81
N MET A 212 25.19 9.45 -10.11
CA MET A 212 26.21 8.84 -10.94
C MET A 212 27.55 9.32 -10.39
N ILE A 213 28.31 8.38 -9.81
CA ILE A 213 29.73 8.61 -9.51
C ILE A 213 30.38 8.70 -10.90
N VAL A 214 30.69 9.94 -11.32
CA VAL A 214 31.46 10.25 -12.51
C VAL A 214 32.93 9.99 -12.22
#